data_fd17d12c4fe1a1f15f4433e35ca3d84c
#
_entry.id   fd17d12c4fe1a1f15f4433e35ca3d84c
#
_cell.length_a   1.000
_cell.length_b   1.000
_cell.length_c   1.000
_cell.angle_alpha   90.00
_cell.angle_beta   90.00
_cell.angle_gamma   90.00
#
_symmetry.space_group_name_H-M   'P 1'
#
loop_
_entity.id
_entity.type
_entity.pdbx_description
1 polymer ?
#
loop_
_entity_poly.entity_id
_entity_poly.type
_entity_poly.pdbx_seq_one_letter_code
_entity_poly.pdbx_strand_id
1 'polypeptide(L)'
;QLIIADEPTPGMELSQALEALKMFRELADEGKSIILITHDIDLAFEFADRVTVFYAGTTVETAPASDFKAGPDALRHPYYKSLWKALPQNGFEPIQGFQPYAGSLPDGCLFALRCPYRTPECSVQVPPIREIRGGEVRCYHGT
;
A
#
# COMPACT_ATOMS: atom_id res chain seq x y z
N GLN A 1 -11.51 20.95 -4.31
CA GLN A 1 -10.36 21.33 -3.48
C GLN A 1 -9.64 20.06 -3.03
N LEU A 2 -8.28 20.03 -3.12
CA LEU A 2 -7.42 18.94 -2.68
C LEU A 2 -6.75 19.30 -1.35
N ILE A 3 -6.79 18.35 -0.41
CA ILE A 3 -6.08 18.43 0.87
C ILE A 3 -5.08 17.28 0.91
N ILE A 4 -3.84 17.58 1.29
CA ILE A 4 -2.77 16.59 1.48
C ILE A 4 -2.37 16.62 2.95
N ALA A 5 -2.49 15.48 3.62
CA ALA A 5 -2.09 15.29 5.01
C ALA A 5 -0.98 14.24 5.07
N ASP A 6 0.22 14.68 5.44
CA ASP A 6 1.41 13.84 5.56
C ASP A 6 1.66 13.55 7.03
N GLU A 7 1.53 12.27 7.40
CA GLU A 7 1.68 11.76 8.76
C GLU A 7 0.94 12.62 9.81
N PRO A 8 -0.40 12.81 9.68
CA PRO A 8 -1.12 13.75 10.55
C PRO A 8 -1.34 13.25 11.99
N THR A 9 -1.15 11.96 12.27
CA THR A 9 -1.51 11.31 13.55
C THR A 9 -0.36 10.95 14.50
N PRO A 10 0.93 10.90 14.10
CA PRO A 10 2.03 10.54 15.01
C PRO A 10 2.07 11.39 16.27
N GLY A 11 2.22 10.72 17.42
CA GLY A 11 2.27 11.37 18.73
C GLY A 11 0.91 11.71 19.33
N MET A 12 -0.18 11.43 18.64
CA MET A 12 -1.53 11.55 19.18
C MET A 12 -1.93 10.28 19.94
N GLU A 13 -2.78 10.41 20.96
CA GLU A 13 -3.51 9.26 21.50
C GLU A 13 -4.49 8.73 20.45
N LEU A 14 -4.81 7.43 20.51
CA LEU A 14 -5.68 6.77 19.52
C LEU A 14 -7.02 7.50 19.33
N SER A 15 -7.63 7.96 20.42
CA SER A 15 -8.88 8.71 20.37
C SER A 15 -8.77 10.00 19.56
N GLN A 16 -7.68 10.76 19.74
CA GLN A 16 -7.41 12.00 19.02
C GLN A 16 -7.10 11.74 17.55
N ALA A 17 -6.33 10.68 17.24
CA ALA A 17 -6.05 10.26 15.87
C ALA A 17 -7.34 9.91 15.12
N LEU A 18 -8.23 9.15 15.76
CA LEU A 18 -9.54 8.80 15.19
C LEU A 18 -10.42 10.03 14.95
N GLU A 19 -10.43 11.01 15.87
CA GLU A 19 -11.18 12.27 15.69
C GLU A 19 -10.62 13.06 14.49
N ALA A 20 -9.30 13.19 14.39
CA ALA A 20 -8.66 13.89 13.26
C ALA A 20 -9.00 13.23 11.91
N LEU A 21 -8.99 11.90 11.84
CA LEU A 21 -9.33 11.17 10.62
C LEU A 21 -10.83 11.27 10.27
N LYS A 22 -11.72 11.31 11.26
CA LYS A 22 -13.15 11.59 11.04
C LYS A 22 -13.36 12.95 10.40
N MET A 23 -12.63 13.99 10.83
CA MET A 23 -12.69 15.31 10.20
C MET A 23 -12.29 15.27 8.72
N PHE A 24 -11.24 14.50 8.37
CA PHE A 24 -10.88 14.29 6.95
C PHE A 24 -11.98 13.55 6.18
N ARG A 25 -12.63 12.56 6.80
CA ARG A 25 -13.76 11.85 6.17
C ARG A 25 -14.94 12.79 5.91
N GLU A 26 -15.32 13.62 6.87
CA GLU A 26 -16.37 14.64 6.73
C GLU A 26 -16.07 15.60 5.58
N LEU A 27 -14.83 16.08 5.48
CA LEU A 27 -14.39 16.93 4.37
C LEU A 27 -14.47 16.22 3.00
N ALA A 28 -14.18 14.93 2.96
CA ALA A 28 -14.33 14.15 1.73
C ALA A 28 -15.81 13.97 1.35
N ASP A 29 -16.69 13.75 2.33
CA ASP A 29 -18.13 13.63 2.13
C ASP A 29 -18.76 14.96 1.67
N GLU A 30 -18.16 16.09 2.02
CA GLU A 30 -18.47 17.44 1.47
C GLU A 30 -17.96 17.65 0.03
N GLY A 31 -17.32 16.67 -0.59
CA GLY A 31 -16.82 16.72 -1.97
C GLY A 31 -15.40 17.25 -2.13
N LYS A 32 -14.59 17.26 -1.06
CA LYS A 32 -13.15 17.54 -1.15
C LYS A 32 -12.38 16.25 -1.44
N SER A 33 -11.27 16.37 -2.14
CA SER A 33 -10.35 15.23 -2.35
C SER A 33 -9.30 15.26 -1.26
N ILE A 34 -9.08 14.10 -0.58
CA ILE A 34 -8.10 13.97 0.50
C ILE A 34 -7.03 12.97 0.07
N ILE A 35 -5.76 13.36 0.20
CA ILE A 35 -4.63 12.44 0.15
C ILE A 35 -4.05 12.34 1.56
N LEU A 36 -4.15 11.17 2.15
CA LEU A 36 -3.57 10.84 3.45
C LEU A 36 -2.31 10.00 3.23
N ILE A 37 -1.16 10.45 3.72
CA ILE A 37 0.09 9.69 3.74
C ILE A 37 0.30 9.25 5.17
N THR A 38 0.42 7.93 5.38
CA THR A 38 0.64 7.36 6.72
C THR A 38 1.27 5.97 6.64
N HIS A 39 1.98 5.59 7.67
CA HIS A 39 2.43 4.22 7.91
C HIS A 39 1.49 3.43 8.84
N ASP A 40 0.47 4.07 9.38
CA ASP A 40 -0.55 3.41 10.18
C ASP A 40 -1.59 2.74 9.26
N ILE A 41 -1.38 1.46 9.05
CA ILE A 41 -2.16 0.66 8.10
C ILE A 41 -3.61 0.55 8.56
N ASP A 42 -3.85 0.31 9.84
CA ASP A 42 -5.19 0.10 10.37
C ASP A 42 -6.04 1.37 10.26
N LEU A 43 -5.44 2.53 10.58
CA LEU A 43 -6.10 3.83 10.41
C LEU A 43 -6.37 4.14 8.92
N ALA A 44 -5.42 3.85 8.02
CA ALA A 44 -5.61 4.09 6.60
C ALA A 44 -6.82 3.32 6.05
N PHE A 45 -6.97 2.04 6.42
CA PHE A 45 -8.07 1.19 5.93
C PHE A 45 -9.43 1.51 6.55
N GLU A 46 -9.46 2.16 7.69
CA GLU A 46 -10.72 2.55 8.31
C GLU A 46 -11.37 3.76 7.61
N PHE A 47 -10.56 4.69 7.10
CA PHE A 47 -11.05 5.97 6.60
C PHE A 47 -10.92 6.18 5.09
N ALA A 48 -10.02 5.46 4.40
CA ALA A 48 -9.79 5.63 2.97
C ALA A 48 -10.77 4.86 2.10
N ASP A 49 -11.16 5.43 0.95
CA ASP A 49 -11.89 4.72 -0.09
C ASP A 49 -10.96 3.86 -0.94
N ARG A 50 -9.75 4.35 -1.21
CA ARG A 50 -8.70 3.67 -1.98
C ARG A 50 -7.37 3.78 -1.25
N VAL A 51 -6.55 2.76 -1.38
CA VAL A 51 -5.20 2.73 -0.80
C VAL A 51 -4.18 2.51 -1.90
N THR A 52 -3.12 3.31 -1.89
CA THR A 52 -1.95 3.17 -2.75
C THR A 52 -0.76 2.74 -1.91
N VAL A 53 -0.18 1.60 -2.25
CA VAL A 53 0.97 1.04 -1.53
C VAL A 53 2.27 1.43 -2.22
N PHE A 54 3.20 1.98 -1.44
CA PHE A 54 4.55 2.33 -1.88
C PHE A 54 5.56 1.25 -1.48
N TYR A 55 6.52 1.02 -2.36
CA TYR A 55 7.70 0.21 -2.07
C TYR A 55 8.92 0.81 -2.75
N ALA A 56 9.98 1.10 -1.99
CA ALA A 56 11.24 1.63 -2.49
C ALA A 56 11.09 2.84 -3.44
N GLY A 57 10.18 3.77 -3.11
CA GLY A 57 9.96 5.02 -3.86
C GLY A 57 9.01 4.89 -5.06
N THR A 58 8.39 3.74 -5.29
CA THR A 58 7.39 3.57 -6.36
C THR A 58 6.06 3.01 -5.83
N THR A 59 4.98 3.29 -6.55
CA THR A 59 3.68 2.69 -6.29
C THR A 59 3.64 1.27 -6.85
N VAL A 60 3.20 0.29 -6.06
CA VAL A 60 3.13 -1.12 -6.47
C VAL A 60 1.71 -1.60 -6.70
N GLU A 61 0.75 -1.10 -5.95
CA GLU A 61 -0.67 -1.38 -6.12
C GLU A 61 -1.51 -0.20 -5.64
N THR A 62 -2.61 0.09 -6.35
CA THR A 62 -3.69 1.01 -5.93
C THR A 62 -5.01 0.26 -6.04
N ALA A 63 -5.73 0.14 -4.94
CA ALA A 63 -6.95 -0.66 -4.90
C ALA A 63 -7.99 -0.07 -3.93
N PRO A 64 -9.27 -0.49 -4.01
CA PRO A 64 -10.25 -0.18 -2.98
C PRO A 64 -9.76 -0.65 -1.60
N ALA A 65 -9.99 0.14 -0.56
CA ALA A 65 -9.61 -0.24 0.80
C ALA A 65 -10.30 -1.53 1.28
N SER A 66 -11.51 -1.82 0.76
CA SER A 66 -12.24 -3.06 1.01
C SER A 66 -11.49 -4.32 0.61
N ASP A 67 -10.62 -4.27 -0.41
CA ASP A 67 -9.86 -5.43 -0.87
C ASP A 67 -8.88 -5.91 0.20
N PHE A 68 -8.27 -4.99 0.96
CA PHE A 68 -7.40 -5.35 2.07
C PHE A 68 -8.16 -6.04 3.21
N LYS A 69 -9.36 -5.54 3.53
CA LYS A 69 -10.24 -6.14 4.54
C LYS A 69 -10.71 -7.54 4.13
N ALA A 70 -10.86 -7.79 2.82
CA ALA A 70 -11.26 -9.10 2.29
C ALA A 70 -10.15 -10.16 2.36
N GLY A 71 -8.91 -9.77 2.63
CA GLY A 71 -7.79 -10.68 2.82
C GLY A 71 -6.82 -10.76 1.62
N PRO A 72 -5.74 -11.56 1.74
CA PRO A 72 -4.62 -11.53 0.81
C PRO A 72 -4.98 -11.98 -0.61
N ASP A 73 -6.06 -12.76 -0.79
CA ASP A 73 -6.49 -13.24 -2.12
C ASP A 73 -7.14 -12.11 -2.95
N ALA A 74 -7.65 -11.07 -2.30
CA ALA A 74 -8.18 -9.89 -2.97
C ALA A 74 -7.07 -8.92 -3.41
N LEU A 75 -5.89 -8.99 -2.81
CA LEU A 75 -4.73 -8.17 -3.16
C LEU A 75 -4.03 -8.72 -4.40
N ARG A 76 -3.31 -7.86 -5.14
CA ARG A 76 -2.74 -8.21 -6.44
C ARG A 76 -1.23 -8.33 -6.40
N HIS A 77 -0.55 -7.37 -5.75
CA HIS A 77 0.91 -7.34 -5.70
C HIS A 77 1.45 -8.25 -4.58
N PRO A 78 2.46 -9.10 -4.85
CA PRO A 78 3.06 -9.98 -3.83
C PRO A 78 3.56 -9.24 -2.58
N TYR A 79 4.11 -8.04 -2.73
CA TYR A 79 4.50 -7.22 -1.56
C TYR A 79 3.29 -6.84 -0.70
N TYR A 80 2.17 -6.44 -1.31
CA TYR A 80 0.97 -6.06 -0.57
C TYR A 80 0.37 -7.27 0.18
N LYS A 81 0.36 -8.46 -0.46
CA LYS A 81 -0.02 -9.72 0.20
C LYS A 81 0.89 -10.04 1.39
N SER A 82 2.22 -9.83 1.23
CA SER A 82 3.18 -10.04 2.32
C SER A 82 3.01 -9.00 3.44
N LEU A 83 2.71 -7.75 3.09
CA LEU A 83 2.42 -6.70 4.07
C LEU A 83 1.19 -7.04 4.91
N TRP A 84 0.13 -7.55 4.27
CA TRP A 84 -1.07 -8.03 4.96
C TRP A 84 -0.75 -9.12 5.99
N LYS A 85 0.04 -10.12 5.61
CA LYS A 85 0.47 -11.22 6.47
C LYS A 85 1.40 -10.78 7.60
N ALA A 86 2.16 -9.70 7.40
CA ALA A 86 3.08 -9.17 8.39
C ALA A 86 2.38 -8.43 9.55
N LEU A 87 1.09 -8.12 9.41
CA LEU A 87 0.34 -7.49 10.50
C LEU A 87 0.14 -8.48 11.67
N PRO A 88 0.20 -8.00 12.93
CA PRO A 88 0.04 -8.85 14.11
C PRO A 88 -1.24 -9.70 14.09
N GLN A 89 -2.36 -9.12 13.68
CA GLN A 89 -3.67 -9.78 13.59
C GLN A 89 -3.75 -10.83 12.47
N ASN A 90 -2.82 -10.82 11.50
CA ASN A 90 -2.87 -11.65 10.29
C ASN A 90 -1.78 -12.73 10.23
N GLY A 91 -1.15 -13.04 11.36
CA GLY A 91 -0.16 -14.11 11.48
C GLY A 91 1.26 -13.64 11.78
N PHE A 92 1.54 -12.33 11.66
CA PHE A 92 2.84 -11.72 11.98
C PHE A 92 4.02 -12.37 11.23
N GLU A 93 3.81 -12.70 9.94
CA GLU A 93 4.82 -13.30 9.08
C GLU A 93 5.79 -12.22 8.58
N PRO A 94 7.09 -12.24 8.94
CA PRO A 94 8.03 -11.21 8.51
C PRO A 94 8.34 -11.34 7.02
N ILE A 95 8.43 -10.19 6.34
CA ILE A 95 8.86 -10.15 4.93
C ILE A 95 10.37 -10.32 4.88
N GLN A 96 10.84 -11.45 4.35
CA GLN A 96 12.26 -11.80 4.29
C GLN A 96 13.08 -10.85 3.40
N GLY A 97 14.38 -10.69 3.72
CA GLY A 97 15.32 -9.88 2.96
C GLY A 97 15.20 -8.39 3.26
N PHE A 98 15.94 -7.59 2.50
CA PHE A 98 16.05 -6.14 2.71
C PHE A 98 15.44 -5.37 1.54
N GLN A 99 14.90 -4.18 1.83
CA GLN A 99 14.52 -3.24 0.81
C GLN A 99 15.77 -2.73 0.07
N PRO A 100 15.73 -2.56 -1.26
CA PRO A 100 16.85 -2.02 -2.00
C PRO A 100 17.22 -0.62 -1.51
N TYR A 101 18.52 -0.33 -1.49
CA TYR A 101 19.01 1.00 -1.11
C TYR A 101 18.66 2.03 -2.19
N ALA A 102 18.13 3.18 -1.78
CA ALA A 102 17.66 4.21 -2.70
C ALA A 102 18.73 4.75 -3.66
N GLY A 103 20.02 4.70 -3.27
CA GLY A 103 21.15 5.10 -4.11
C GLY A 103 21.61 4.02 -5.11
N SER A 104 21.01 2.81 -5.09
CA SER A 104 21.37 1.69 -5.99
C SER A 104 20.16 0.79 -6.19
N LEU A 105 19.17 1.34 -6.89
CA LEU A 105 17.95 0.58 -7.22
C LEU A 105 18.23 -0.39 -8.38
N PRO A 106 17.63 -1.60 -8.36
CA PRO A 106 17.70 -2.52 -9.49
C PRO A 106 16.92 -2.00 -10.71
N ASP A 107 17.32 -2.42 -11.91
CA ASP A 107 16.69 -2.00 -13.18
C ASP A 107 15.26 -2.52 -13.35
N GLY A 108 14.93 -3.65 -12.69
CA GLY A 108 13.63 -4.31 -12.80
C GLY A 108 12.65 -3.96 -11.68
N CYS A 109 11.83 -4.93 -11.34
CA CYS A 109 10.89 -4.82 -10.22
C CYS A 109 11.67 -4.65 -8.90
N LEU A 110 11.40 -3.58 -8.17
CA LEU A 110 12.11 -3.26 -6.91
C LEU A 110 11.89 -4.32 -5.82
N PHE A 111 10.79 -5.05 -5.88
CA PHE A 111 10.49 -6.15 -4.95
C PHE A 111 11.05 -7.51 -5.40
N ALA A 112 11.64 -7.63 -6.59
CA ALA A 112 12.05 -8.90 -7.19
C ALA A 112 12.92 -9.77 -6.27
N LEU A 113 13.89 -9.19 -5.55
CA LEU A 113 14.78 -9.95 -4.66
C LEU A 113 14.10 -10.58 -3.44
N ARG A 114 12.91 -10.10 -3.10
CA ARG A 114 12.10 -10.56 -1.96
C ARG A 114 10.81 -11.26 -2.40
N CYS A 115 10.57 -11.32 -3.71
CA CYS A 115 9.32 -11.84 -4.27
C CYS A 115 9.39 -13.38 -4.40
N PRO A 116 8.45 -14.12 -3.79
CA PRO A 116 8.42 -15.59 -3.93
C PRO A 116 8.03 -16.05 -5.35
N TYR A 117 7.46 -15.14 -6.17
CA TYR A 117 7.02 -15.42 -7.55
C TYR A 117 7.97 -14.84 -8.61
N ARG A 118 9.19 -14.47 -8.22
CA ARG A 118 10.17 -13.86 -9.12
C ARG A 118 10.46 -14.72 -10.33
N THR A 119 10.43 -14.10 -11.51
CA THR A 119 10.95 -14.65 -12.77
C THR A 119 12.13 -13.82 -13.27
N PRO A 120 12.92 -14.32 -14.25
CA PRO A 120 14.03 -13.56 -14.84
C PRO A 120 13.60 -12.17 -15.35
N GLU A 121 12.43 -12.06 -15.96
CA GLU A 121 11.86 -10.81 -16.46
C GLU A 121 11.75 -9.74 -15.35
N CYS A 122 11.35 -10.14 -14.14
CA CYS A 122 11.26 -9.22 -12.99
C CYS A 122 12.59 -8.56 -12.63
N SER A 123 13.72 -9.12 -13.05
CA SER A 123 15.06 -8.60 -12.72
C SER A 123 15.62 -7.62 -13.74
N VAL A 124 15.06 -7.59 -14.95
CA VAL A 124 15.62 -6.82 -16.06
C VAL A 124 14.73 -5.67 -16.51
N GLN A 125 13.44 -5.71 -16.20
CA GLN A 125 12.50 -4.69 -16.63
C GLN A 125 11.47 -4.36 -15.55
N VAL A 126 11.15 -3.07 -15.42
CA VAL A 126 10.08 -2.60 -14.52
C VAL A 126 8.73 -3.06 -15.08
N PRO A 127 7.90 -3.77 -14.28
CA PRO A 127 6.58 -4.17 -14.74
C PRO A 127 5.70 -2.98 -15.10
N PRO A 128 4.93 -3.04 -16.20
CA PRO A 128 3.94 -2.01 -16.51
C PRO A 128 2.81 -2.03 -15.48
N ILE A 129 2.13 -0.89 -15.35
CA ILE A 129 0.87 -0.82 -14.59
C ILE A 129 -0.20 -1.56 -15.40
N ARG A 130 -0.94 -2.45 -14.72
CA ARG A 130 -2.09 -3.19 -15.28
C ARG A 130 -3.31 -2.98 -14.39
N GLU A 131 -4.47 -2.86 -15.01
CA GLU A 131 -5.75 -2.86 -14.31
C GLU A 131 -6.23 -4.29 -14.09
N ILE A 132 -6.49 -4.66 -12.84
CA ILE A 132 -6.97 -5.99 -12.44
C ILE A 132 -8.03 -5.80 -11.35
N ARG A 133 -9.24 -6.31 -11.57
CA ARG A 133 -10.35 -6.33 -10.59
C ARG A 133 -10.59 -4.95 -9.92
N GLY A 134 -10.62 -3.87 -10.72
CA GLY A 134 -10.88 -2.50 -10.24
C GLY A 134 -9.73 -1.85 -9.46
N GLY A 135 -8.56 -2.47 -9.45
CA GLY A 135 -7.31 -1.90 -8.93
C GLY A 135 -6.22 -1.86 -10.00
N GLU A 136 -5.19 -1.08 -9.74
CA GLU A 136 -3.99 -0.98 -10.57
C GLU A 136 -2.84 -1.69 -9.88
N VAL A 137 -2.04 -2.45 -10.61
CA VAL A 137 -0.89 -3.18 -10.08
C VAL A 137 0.31 -3.10 -11.01
N ARG A 138 1.48 -2.87 -10.44
CA ARG A 138 2.77 -2.89 -11.14
C ARG A 138 3.47 -4.23 -10.89
N CYS A 139 3.01 -5.28 -11.57
CA CYS A 139 3.53 -6.63 -11.41
C CYS A 139 3.25 -7.48 -12.65
N TYR A 140 4.19 -8.33 -13.07
CA TYR A 140 3.97 -9.33 -14.14
C TYR A 140 3.04 -10.46 -13.67
N HIS A 141 3.08 -10.80 -12.39
CA HIS A 141 2.36 -11.91 -11.77
C HIS A 141 1.17 -11.48 -10.89
N GLY A 142 0.80 -10.20 -10.92
CA GLY A 142 -0.37 -9.70 -10.19
C GLY A 142 -1.64 -10.43 -10.63
N THR A 143 -2.40 -10.94 -9.69
CA THR A 143 -3.63 -11.74 -9.90
C THR A 143 -4.82 -11.11 -9.24
#